data_801403b7d85e70806bfa8c81834d728d
#
_entry.id   801403b7d85e70806bfa8c81834d728d
#
_cell.length_a   1.000
_cell.length_b   1.000
_cell.length_c   1.000
_cell.angle_alpha   90.00
_cell.angle_beta   90.00
_cell.angle_gamma   90.00
#
_symmetry.space_group_name_H-M   'P 1'
#
loop_
_entity.id
_entity.type
_entity.pdbx_description
1 polymer ?
#
loop_
_entity_poly.entity_id
_entity_poly.type
_entity_poly.pdbx_seq_one_letter_code
_entity_poly.pdbx_strand_id
1 'polypeptide(L)'
;MTDLHFEQLDQEGYTIIPDFLNQQTTRSIRRHIDTLVPPDDTPPEDRKRWHAVLRHPIPGAIMAELIDHPPIRIIATQLLQSRELRLLEQVLIRSDPKPPPHGPSGWHVDWTFLPRNYEAVPHQTYFHMVHALNTVPPGGAAFMIVPGSHHLTYAASAKINTAEDLAQLKRDPVGVADIDTSKGIEICPNEGDLLIFNPMALHSASGNATDQPRYVYFTSYFDTSATELWNALRETKYRDGFPDELREQLPEELRPLLQW
;
A
#
# COMPACT_ATOMS: atom_id res chain seq x y z
N MET A 1 2.52 10.14 14.58
CA MET A 1 3.38 10.82 13.60
C MET A 1 3.82 12.16 14.16
N THR A 2 4.96 12.67 13.72
CA THR A 2 5.47 14.03 14.06
C THR A 2 5.14 15.00 12.91
N ASP A 3 5.28 16.31 13.13
CA ASP A 3 5.09 17.32 12.09
C ASP A 3 6.02 17.09 10.89
N LEU A 4 7.27 16.65 11.13
CA LEU A 4 8.22 16.30 10.06
C LEU A 4 7.71 15.16 9.15
N HIS A 5 7.02 14.16 9.69
CA HIS A 5 6.45 13.11 8.89
C HIS A 5 5.32 13.63 7.99
N PHE A 6 4.50 14.56 8.49
CA PHE A 6 3.44 15.18 7.68
C PHE A 6 4.01 16.07 6.59
N GLU A 7 5.02 16.91 6.92
CA GLU A 7 5.71 17.74 5.94
C GLU A 7 6.35 16.91 4.83
N GLN A 8 7.05 15.84 5.18
CA GLN A 8 7.65 14.94 4.19
C GLN A 8 6.60 14.28 3.30
N LEU A 9 5.51 13.79 3.90
CA LEU A 9 4.42 13.16 3.16
C LEU A 9 3.73 14.15 2.20
N ASP A 10 3.57 15.40 2.61
CA ASP A 10 3.01 16.47 1.77
C ASP A 10 3.95 16.85 0.62
N GLN A 11 5.24 17.00 0.88
CA GLN A 11 6.22 17.44 -0.12
C GLN A 11 6.64 16.33 -1.07
N GLU A 12 6.95 15.14 -0.52
CA GLU A 12 7.56 14.03 -1.24
C GLU A 12 6.56 12.95 -1.67
N GLY A 13 5.38 12.94 -1.06
CA GLY A 13 4.37 11.90 -1.29
C GLY A 13 4.61 10.61 -0.50
N TYR A 14 5.61 10.55 0.35
CA TYR A 14 5.89 9.43 1.25
C TYR A 14 6.58 9.90 2.54
N THR A 15 6.55 9.04 3.55
CA THR A 15 7.36 9.19 4.77
C THR A 15 7.65 7.82 5.38
N ILE A 16 8.67 7.73 6.25
CA ILE A 16 9.05 6.51 6.96
C ILE A 16 8.99 6.77 8.46
N ILE A 17 8.31 5.88 9.18
CA ILE A 17 8.33 5.83 10.65
C ILE A 17 9.22 4.66 11.04
N PRO A 18 10.39 4.91 11.63
CA PRO A 18 11.32 3.86 12.00
C PRO A 18 10.81 3.03 13.17
N ASP A 19 11.26 1.77 13.25
CA ASP A 19 11.04 0.84 14.38
C ASP A 19 9.56 0.71 14.80
N PHE A 20 8.65 0.73 13.83
CA PHE A 20 7.21 0.74 14.07
C PHE A 20 6.67 -0.61 14.55
N LEU A 21 7.12 -1.71 13.94
CA LEU A 21 6.84 -3.07 14.37
C LEU A 21 8.08 -3.71 15.00
N ASN A 22 7.89 -4.41 16.10
CA ASN A 22 8.97 -5.18 16.71
C ASN A 22 9.30 -6.44 15.90
N GLN A 23 10.52 -6.96 16.06
CA GLN A 23 11.01 -8.13 15.33
C GLN A 23 10.20 -9.41 15.57
N GLN A 24 9.56 -9.57 16.72
CA GLN A 24 8.71 -10.74 16.97
C GLN A 24 7.49 -10.72 16.05
N THR A 25 6.86 -9.56 15.90
CA THR A 25 5.70 -9.36 15.02
C THR A 25 6.10 -9.57 13.57
N THR A 26 7.18 -8.94 13.10
CA THR A 26 7.64 -9.07 11.70
C THR A 26 7.94 -10.53 11.33
N ARG A 27 8.61 -11.26 12.23
CA ARG A 27 8.89 -12.71 12.05
C ARG A 27 7.64 -13.56 12.03
N SER A 28 6.63 -13.22 12.85
CA SER A 28 5.37 -13.95 12.88
C SER A 28 4.59 -13.78 11.58
N ILE A 29 4.56 -12.56 11.03
CA ILE A 29 3.92 -12.29 9.74
C ILE A 29 4.66 -13.01 8.60
N ARG A 30 6.00 -12.95 8.55
CA ARG A 30 6.79 -13.67 7.54
C ARG A 30 6.50 -15.16 7.55
N ARG A 31 6.53 -15.80 8.72
CA ARG A 31 6.18 -17.23 8.87
C ARG A 31 4.76 -17.52 8.39
N HIS A 32 3.83 -16.61 8.65
CA HIS A 32 2.46 -16.77 8.20
C HIS A 32 2.37 -16.76 6.67
N ILE A 33 3.06 -15.82 5.97
CA ILE A 33 3.15 -15.81 4.51
C ILE A 33 3.70 -17.14 4.00
N ASP A 34 4.82 -17.62 4.56
CA ASP A 34 5.49 -18.84 4.12
C ASP A 34 4.67 -20.11 4.41
N THR A 35 3.81 -20.07 5.42
CA THR A 35 2.86 -21.14 5.69
C THR A 35 1.75 -21.21 4.61
N LEU A 36 1.25 -20.05 4.16
CA LEU A 36 0.20 -19.97 3.15
C LEU A 36 0.72 -20.19 1.73
N VAL A 37 1.93 -19.69 1.46
CA VAL A 37 2.63 -19.86 0.18
C VAL A 37 4.08 -20.23 0.48
N PRO A 38 4.40 -21.53 0.59
CA PRO A 38 5.77 -21.98 0.85
C PRO A 38 6.77 -21.39 -0.15
N PRO A 39 8.01 -21.10 0.28
CA PRO A 39 9.09 -20.73 -0.62
C PRO A 39 9.32 -21.79 -1.70
N ASP A 40 9.66 -21.31 -2.89
CA ASP A 40 10.00 -22.18 -4.02
C ASP A 40 11.51 -22.36 -4.07
N ASP A 41 11.99 -23.61 -3.85
CA ASP A 41 13.41 -23.97 -3.85
C ASP A 41 14.00 -24.10 -5.26
N THR A 42 13.18 -23.94 -6.31
CA THR A 42 13.66 -23.91 -7.70
C THR A 42 14.63 -22.75 -7.90
N PRO A 43 15.75 -22.94 -8.63
CA PRO A 43 16.65 -21.84 -8.98
C PRO A 43 15.90 -20.65 -9.62
N PRO A 44 16.29 -19.40 -9.34
CA PRO A 44 15.55 -18.24 -9.82
C PRO A 44 15.30 -18.19 -11.33
N GLU A 45 16.27 -18.68 -12.13
CA GLU A 45 16.19 -18.74 -13.60
C GLU A 45 15.12 -19.71 -14.11
N ASP A 46 14.79 -20.74 -13.33
CA ASP A 46 13.82 -21.78 -13.69
C ASP A 46 12.43 -21.55 -13.07
N ARG A 47 12.29 -20.54 -12.19
CA ARG A 47 11.02 -20.23 -11.53
C ARG A 47 10.01 -19.64 -12.50
N LYS A 48 8.76 -20.01 -12.31
CA LYS A 48 7.63 -19.43 -13.05
C LYS A 48 7.06 -18.16 -12.40
N ARG A 49 7.34 -17.96 -11.11
CA ARG A 49 6.84 -16.82 -10.31
C ARG A 49 7.90 -16.37 -9.32
N TRP A 50 8.02 -15.06 -9.16
CA TRP A 50 8.92 -14.41 -8.20
C TRP A 50 8.17 -13.56 -7.16
N HIS A 51 6.83 -13.66 -7.14
CA HIS A 51 6.00 -12.94 -6.19
C HIS A 51 4.90 -13.85 -5.66
N ALA A 52 4.75 -13.86 -4.35
CA ALA A 52 3.56 -14.33 -3.67
C ALA A 52 2.80 -13.08 -3.18
N VAL A 53 1.58 -12.89 -3.68
CA VAL A 53 0.70 -11.78 -3.29
C VAL A 53 -0.59 -12.36 -2.75
N LEU A 54 -0.79 -12.19 -1.44
CA LEU A 54 -2.01 -12.61 -0.75
C LEU A 54 -2.81 -11.36 -0.42
N ARG A 55 -4.03 -11.28 -0.92
CA ARG A 55 -4.98 -10.19 -0.63
C ARG A 55 -6.07 -10.68 0.30
N HIS A 56 -6.68 -9.77 1.06
CA HIS A 56 -7.84 -10.16 1.87
C HIS A 56 -8.95 -10.84 1.03
N PRO A 57 -9.68 -11.79 1.58
CA PRO A 57 -9.55 -12.33 2.93
C PRO A 57 -8.31 -13.22 3.10
N ILE A 58 -7.45 -12.88 4.07
CA ILE A 58 -6.27 -13.67 4.41
C ILE A 58 -6.58 -14.42 5.73
N PRO A 59 -6.51 -15.76 5.76
CA PRO A 59 -6.80 -16.52 6.96
C PRO A 59 -5.73 -16.33 8.03
N GLY A 60 -6.08 -16.56 9.29
CA GLY A 60 -5.15 -16.62 10.43
C GLY A 60 -5.35 -15.50 11.45
N ALA A 61 -5.22 -15.84 12.73
CA ALA A 61 -5.44 -14.93 13.86
C ALA A 61 -4.54 -13.68 13.83
N ILE A 62 -3.32 -13.80 13.29
CA ILE A 62 -2.40 -12.67 13.16
C ILE A 62 -2.98 -11.53 12.34
N MET A 63 -3.88 -11.81 11.40
CA MET A 63 -4.52 -10.77 10.58
C MET A 63 -5.47 -9.91 11.42
N ALA A 64 -6.19 -10.53 12.39
CA ALA A 64 -7.01 -9.81 13.36
C ALA A 64 -6.15 -9.03 14.36
N GLU A 65 -5.05 -9.61 14.85
CA GLU A 65 -4.11 -8.95 15.76
C GLU A 65 -3.52 -7.68 15.13
N LEU A 66 -3.24 -7.69 13.82
CA LEU A 66 -2.74 -6.52 13.09
C LEU A 66 -3.79 -5.42 12.96
N ILE A 67 -5.07 -5.77 12.80
CA ILE A 67 -6.16 -4.79 12.79
C ILE A 67 -6.35 -4.19 14.20
N ASP A 68 -6.21 -5.01 15.25
CA ASP A 68 -6.31 -4.55 16.64
C ASP A 68 -5.06 -3.80 17.13
N HIS A 69 -4.04 -3.63 16.31
CA HIS A 69 -2.81 -2.93 16.69
C HIS A 69 -3.05 -1.42 16.82
N PRO A 70 -3.13 -0.84 18.06
CA PRO A 70 -3.55 0.54 18.27
C PRO A 70 -2.70 1.58 17.53
N PRO A 71 -1.34 1.47 17.46
CA PRO A 71 -0.51 2.42 16.72
C PRO A 71 -0.89 2.55 15.23
N ILE A 72 -1.28 1.46 14.55
CA ILE A 72 -1.71 1.49 13.16
C ILE A 72 -2.98 2.35 13.03
N ARG A 73 -3.96 2.13 13.89
CA ARG A 73 -5.24 2.87 13.86
C ARG A 73 -5.07 4.34 14.21
N ILE A 74 -4.19 4.65 15.17
CA ILE A 74 -3.87 6.04 15.53
C ILE A 74 -3.30 6.77 14.33
N ILE A 75 -2.36 6.18 13.61
CA ILE A 75 -1.77 6.76 12.41
C ILE A 75 -2.83 6.96 11.33
N ALA A 76 -3.68 5.96 11.06
CA ALA A 76 -4.75 6.08 10.07
C ALA A 76 -5.70 7.24 10.42
N THR A 77 -6.08 7.38 11.70
CA THR A 77 -6.92 8.48 12.17
C THR A 77 -6.24 9.85 11.98
N GLN A 78 -4.94 9.94 12.26
CA GLN A 78 -4.17 11.18 12.07
C GLN A 78 -4.04 11.55 10.59
N LEU A 79 -3.73 10.57 9.72
CA LEU A 79 -3.55 10.78 8.28
C LEU A 79 -4.84 11.25 7.61
N LEU A 80 -5.95 10.59 7.93
CA LEU A 80 -7.23 10.84 7.29
C LEU A 80 -8.07 11.90 7.99
N GLN A 81 -7.62 12.36 9.18
CA GLN A 81 -8.34 13.33 10.02
C GLN A 81 -9.80 12.93 10.28
N SER A 82 -10.05 11.62 10.29
CA SER A 82 -11.37 11.02 10.45
C SER A 82 -11.35 9.91 11.49
N ARG A 83 -12.51 9.70 12.13
CA ARG A 83 -12.76 8.57 13.03
C ARG A 83 -13.68 7.53 12.41
N GLU A 84 -14.27 7.84 11.27
CA GLU A 84 -15.17 6.93 10.56
C GLU A 84 -14.41 6.13 9.50
N LEU A 85 -13.50 5.30 9.99
CA LEU A 85 -12.61 4.51 9.15
C LEU A 85 -13.22 3.14 8.81
N ARG A 86 -12.83 2.62 7.65
CA ARG A 86 -12.98 1.20 7.28
C ARG A 86 -11.63 0.66 6.84
N LEU A 87 -11.40 -0.60 7.10
CA LEU A 87 -10.22 -1.30 6.58
C LEU A 87 -10.41 -1.49 5.08
N LEU A 88 -9.57 -0.84 4.30
CA LEU A 88 -9.60 -0.90 2.84
C LEU A 88 -8.99 -2.20 2.33
N GLU A 89 -7.86 -2.59 2.89
CA GLU A 89 -7.17 -3.81 2.47
C GLU A 89 -6.16 -4.30 3.50
N GLN A 90 -5.88 -5.59 3.41
CA GLN A 90 -4.68 -6.24 3.94
C GLN A 90 -4.04 -7.02 2.79
N VAL A 91 -2.75 -6.81 2.58
CA VAL A 91 -1.99 -7.51 1.54
C VAL A 91 -0.65 -7.96 2.10
N LEU A 92 -0.35 -9.24 1.97
CA LEU A 92 0.97 -9.80 2.27
C LEU A 92 1.70 -10.06 0.96
N ILE A 93 2.95 -9.60 0.86
CA ILE A 93 3.77 -9.79 -0.34
C ILE A 93 5.12 -10.37 0.05
N ARG A 94 5.51 -11.46 -0.63
CA ARG A 94 6.88 -11.93 -0.71
C ARG A 94 7.37 -11.74 -2.14
N SER A 95 8.53 -11.06 -2.29
CA SER A 95 9.19 -10.87 -3.58
C SER A 95 10.51 -11.65 -3.56
N ASP A 96 10.51 -12.79 -4.24
CA ASP A 96 11.65 -13.69 -4.30
C ASP A 96 12.73 -13.15 -5.27
N PRO A 97 14.00 -13.55 -5.12
CA PRO A 97 15.06 -13.29 -6.10
C PRO A 97 14.65 -13.68 -7.51
N LYS A 98 14.99 -12.87 -8.50
CA LYS A 98 14.65 -13.10 -9.91
C LYS A 98 15.81 -12.79 -10.85
N PRO A 99 15.85 -13.39 -12.06
CA PRO A 99 16.81 -12.98 -13.08
C PRO A 99 16.50 -11.57 -13.61
N PRO A 100 17.48 -10.88 -14.24
CA PRO A 100 17.27 -9.60 -14.91
C PRO A 100 16.08 -9.63 -15.92
N PRO A 101 15.46 -8.48 -16.19
CA PRO A 101 15.83 -7.13 -15.72
C PRO A 101 15.35 -6.85 -14.29
N HIS A 102 16.08 -5.96 -13.57
CA HIS A 102 15.78 -5.60 -12.18
C HIS A 102 15.29 -4.16 -12.01
N GLY A 103 15.11 -3.42 -13.09
CA GLY A 103 14.56 -2.06 -13.06
C GLY A 103 13.09 -2.02 -12.60
N PRO A 104 12.48 -0.82 -12.62
CA PRO A 104 11.10 -0.68 -12.20
C PRO A 104 10.17 -1.60 -12.99
N SER A 105 9.28 -2.29 -12.30
CA SER A 105 8.36 -3.28 -12.88
C SER A 105 7.21 -2.65 -13.68
N GLY A 106 7.07 -1.33 -13.62
CA GLY A 106 6.04 -0.52 -14.27
C GLY A 106 5.62 0.61 -13.35
N TRP A 107 5.76 1.85 -13.84
CA TRP A 107 5.32 3.04 -13.12
C TRP A 107 3.80 3.14 -13.16
N HIS A 108 3.17 3.36 -12.00
CA HIS A 108 1.72 3.47 -11.86
C HIS A 108 1.33 4.36 -10.69
N VAL A 109 0.07 4.69 -10.62
CA VAL A 109 -0.60 5.29 -9.47
C VAL A 109 -1.74 4.37 -9.05
N ASP A 110 -1.97 4.26 -7.74
CA ASP A 110 -3.03 3.39 -7.20
C ASP A 110 -4.41 4.08 -7.15
N TRP A 111 -4.42 5.34 -7.48
CA TRP A 111 -5.64 6.12 -7.48
C TRP A 111 -6.68 5.56 -8.47
N THR A 112 -7.89 5.30 -7.98
CA THR A 112 -8.94 4.64 -8.77
C THR A 112 -10.17 5.51 -9.01
N PHE A 113 -10.17 6.77 -8.52
CA PHE A 113 -11.37 7.60 -8.43
C PHE A 113 -11.25 8.88 -9.25
N LEU A 114 -12.42 9.44 -9.64
CA LEU A 114 -12.44 10.76 -10.27
C LEU A 114 -12.09 11.84 -9.25
N PRO A 115 -11.28 12.87 -9.63
CA PRO A 115 -10.85 13.93 -8.72
C PRO A 115 -11.99 14.68 -8.05
N ARG A 116 -13.10 14.87 -8.77
CA ARG A 116 -14.30 15.53 -8.24
C ARG A 116 -14.91 14.81 -7.02
N ASN A 117 -14.54 13.55 -6.79
CA ASN A 117 -14.97 12.81 -5.60
C ASN A 117 -14.14 13.19 -4.36
N TYR A 118 -13.11 14.02 -4.54
CA TYR A 118 -12.28 14.59 -3.50
C TYR A 118 -12.60 16.08 -3.36
N GLU A 119 -13.65 16.42 -2.64
CA GLU A 119 -14.15 17.80 -2.55
C GLU A 119 -13.20 18.75 -1.82
N ALA A 120 -12.31 18.22 -0.99
CA ALA A 120 -11.35 19.02 -0.25
C ALA A 120 -9.91 18.66 -0.64
N VAL A 121 -9.19 19.59 -1.23
CA VAL A 121 -7.76 19.46 -1.51
C VAL A 121 -6.99 20.12 -0.36
N PRO A 122 -6.04 19.42 0.30
CA PRO A 122 -5.52 18.08 -0.01
C PRO A 122 -6.21 16.93 0.76
N HIS A 123 -7.51 16.75 0.64
CA HIS A 123 -8.19 15.64 1.30
C HIS A 123 -7.84 14.31 0.62
N GLN A 124 -7.19 13.43 1.36
CA GLN A 124 -6.96 12.06 0.94
C GLN A 124 -7.98 11.14 1.61
N THR A 125 -8.58 10.25 0.83
CA THR A 125 -9.56 9.29 1.35
C THR A 125 -8.91 8.01 1.86
N TYR A 126 -7.66 7.77 1.51
CA TYR A 126 -6.82 6.70 2.04
C TYR A 126 -5.33 6.96 1.79
N PHE A 127 -4.48 6.28 2.54
CA PHE A 127 -3.04 6.15 2.33
C PHE A 127 -2.65 4.69 2.40
N HIS A 128 -1.60 4.32 1.71
CA HIS A 128 -0.98 3.02 1.90
C HIS A 128 0.02 3.08 3.06
N MET A 129 -0.10 2.09 3.94
CA MET A 129 0.83 1.84 5.03
C MET A 129 1.51 0.50 4.77
N VAL A 130 2.82 0.52 4.53
CA VAL A 130 3.62 -0.63 4.12
C VAL A 130 4.63 -0.95 5.20
N HIS A 131 4.43 -2.04 5.89
CA HIS A 131 5.33 -2.51 6.93
C HIS A 131 6.45 -3.35 6.30
N ALA A 132 7.70 -2.93 6.49
CA ALA A 132 8.87 -3.71 6.12
C ALA A 132 9.05 -4.86 7.11
N LEU A 133 8.88 -6.08 6.63
CA LEU A 133 8.99 -7.27 7.48
C LEU A 133 10.41 -7.84 7.54
N ASN A 134 11.30 -7.35 6.70
CA ASN A 134 12.75 -7.52 6.75
C ASN A 134 13.41 -6.28 6.15
N THR A 135 14.68 -6.08 6.42
CA THR A 135 15.47 -4.98 5.82
C THR A 135 15.51 -5.16 4.30
N VAL A 136 15.26 -4.07 3.58
CA VAL A 136 15.25 -4.04 2.11
C VAL A 136 16.48 -3.29 1.62
N PRO A 137 17.50 -3.97 1.10
CA PRO A 137 18.66 -3.29 0.51
C PRO A 137 18.33 -2.71 -0.88
N PRO A 138 19.17 -1.83 -1.43
CA PRO A 138 19.06 -1.40 -2.81
C PRO A 138 19.00 -2.61 -3.77
N GLY A 139 18.10 -2.56 -4.75
CA GLY A 139 17.87 -3.67 -5.67
C GLY A 139 17.17 -4.89 -5.05
N GLY A 140 16.75 -4.83 -3.78
CA GLY A 140 16.06 -5.91 -3.06
C GLY A 140 14.54 -5.90 -3.26
N ALA A 141 14.04 -5.69 -4.47
CA ALA A 141 12.64 -5.40 -4.75
C ALA A 141 12.15 -4.15 -4.02
N ALA A 142 13.00 -3.14 -3.88
CA ALA A 142 12.69 -1.92 -3.17
C ALA A 142 11.47 -1.21 -3.77
N PHE A 143 10.67 -0.58 -2.91
CA PHE A 143 9.65 0.35 -3.35
C PHE A 143 10.32 1.54 -4.04
N MET A 144 9.82 1.90 -5.21
CA MET A 144 10.32 3.04 -5.99
C MET A 144 9.24 4.11 -6.06
N ILE A 145 9.65 5.37 -5.90
CA ILE A 145 8.74 6.50 -6.01
C ILE A 145 9.43 7.66 -6.71
N VAL A 146 8.66 8.44 -7.47
CA VAL A 146 9.10 9.76 -7.94
C VAL A 146 8.63 10.80 -6.90
N PRO A 147 9.53 11.36 -6.07
CA PRO A 147 9.16 12.31 -5.03
C PRO A 147 8.39 13.50 -5.59
N GLY A 148 7.34 13.94 -4.89
CA GLY A 148 6.51 15.07 -5.29
C GLY A 148 5.55 14.81 -6.47
N SER A 149 5.59 13.63 -7.09
CA SER A 149 4.77 13.30 -8.28
C SER A 149 3.27 13.31 -8.02
N HIS A 150 2.83 13.10 -6.77
CA HIS A 150 1.42 13.17 -6.40
C HIS A 150 0.82 14.55 -6.68
N HIS A 151 1.57 15.64 -6.58
CA HIS A 151 1.11 16.98 -6.95
C HIS A 151 0.84 17.08 -8.46
N LEU A 152 1.71 16.50 -9.29
CA LEU A 152 1.54 16.48 -10.75
C LEU A 152 0.33 15.62 -11.15
N THR A 153 0.19 14.45 -10.53
CA THR A 153 -0.96 13.57 -10.75
C THR A 153 -2.26 14.25 -10.31
N TYR A 154 -2.24 14.97 -9.19
CA TYR A 154 -3.38 15.77 -8.73
C TYR A 154 -3.75 16.83 -9.75
N ALA A 155 -2.78 17.61 -10.22
CA ALA A 155 -3.01 18.65 -11.22
C ALA A 155 -3.54 18.10 -12.55
N ALA A 156 -3.06 16.92 -12.97
CA ALA A 156 -3.57 16.22 -14.15
C ALA A 156 -5.00 15.72 -13.91
N SER A 157 -5.25 15.12 -12.76
CA SER A 157 -6.55 14.54 -12.42
C SER A 157 -7.67 15.60 -12.28
N ALA A 158 -7.34 16.81 -11.87
CA ALA A 158 -8.28 17.94 -11.81
C ALA A 158 -8.84 18.34 -13.19
N LYS A 159 -8.18 17.93 -14.29
CA LYS A 159 -8.61 18.19 -15.66
C LYS A 159 -9.46 17.06 -16.25
N ILE A 160 -9.62 15.95 -15.53
CA ILE A 160 -10.37 14.78 -16.01
C ILE A 160 -11.87 15.09 -15.92
N ASN A 161 -12.55 14.92 -17.06
CA ASN A 161 -13.99 15.14 -17.15
C ASN A 161 -14.76 13.91 -17.64
N THR A 162 -14.05 12.93 -18.18
CA THR A 162 -14.66 11.73 -18.77
C THR A 162 -14.04 10.45 -18.21
N ALA A 163 -14.75 9.34 -18.35
CA ALA A 163 -14.22 8.03 -17.99
C ALA A 163 -13.03 7.63 -18.87
N GLU A 164 -12.97 8.10 -20.13
CA GLU A 164 -11.85 7.84 -21.01
C GLU A 164 -10.59 8.57 -20.55
N ASP A 165 -10.68 9.85 -20.16
CA ASP A 165 -9.55 10.59 -19.59
C ASP A 165 -9.00 9.89 -18.34
N LEU A 166 -9.90 9.38 -17.47
CA LEU A 166 -9.50 8.61 -16.30
C LEU A 166 -8.78 7.31 -16.70
N ALA A 167 -9.31 6.60 -17.68
CA ALA A 167 -8.70 5.37 -18.18
C ALA A 167 -7.32 5.65 -18.79
N GLN A 168 -7.15 6.80 -19.45
CA GLN A 168 -5.87 7.22 -19.99
C GLN A 168 -4.86 7.55 -18.89
N LEU A 169 -5.24 8.31 -17.85
CA LEU A 169 -4.38 8.60 -16.71
C LEU A 169 -3.93 7.31 -16.00
N LYS A 170 -4.81 6.34 -15.84
CA LYS A 170 -4.47 5.04 -15.25
C LYS A 170 -3.51 4.23 -16.11
N ARG A 171 -3.66 4.29 -17.42
CA ARG A 171 -2.83 3.54 -18.38
C ARG A 171 -1.45 4.16 -18.57
N ASP A 172 -1.39 5.48 -18.59
CA ASP A 172 -0.17 6.27 -18.81
C ASP A 172 -0.09 7.48 -17.87
N PRO A 173 0.11 7.27 -16.56
CA PRO A 173 0.24 8.38 -15.62
C PRO A 173 1.49 9.23 -15.90
N VAL A 174 2.54 8.64 -16.45
CA VAL A 174 3.79 9.33 -16.80
C VAL A 174 3.54 10.37 -17.88
N GLY A 175 2.96 9.97 -19.01
CA GLY A 175 2.71 10.88 -20.12
C GLY A 175 1.61 11.90 -19.84
N VAL A 176 0.52 11.50 -19.18
CA VAL A 176 -0.62 12.40 -18.88
C VAL A 176 -0.25 13.47 -17.85
N ALA A 177 0.53 13.13 -16.82
CA ALA A 177 0.93 14.06 -15.78
C ALA A 177 2.32 14.68 -16.00
N ASP A 178 2.98 14.39 -17.13
CA ASP A 178 4.32 14.90 -17.50
C ASP A 178 5.37 14.66 -16.39
N ILE A 179 5.44 13.42 -15.91
CA ILE A 179 6.32 13.06 -14.78
C ILE A 179 7.66 12.53 -15.29
N ASP A 180 8.75 13.17 -14.85
CA ASP A 180 10.12 12.71 -15.13
C ASP A 180 10.50 11.51 -14.25
N THR A 181 10.42 10.31 -14.81
CA THR A 181 10.74 9.05 -14.11
C THR A 181 12.22 8.87 -13.78
N SER A 182 13.12 9.68 -14.39
CA SER A 182 14.56 9.67 -14.05
C SER A 182 14.83 10.16 -12.61
N LYS A 183 13.88 10.85 -12.01
CA LYS A 183 13.90 11.30 -10.61
C LYS A 183 13.43 10.23 -9.61
N GLY A 184 13.08 9.05 -10.11
CA GLY A 184 12.65 7.94 -9.26
C GLY A 184 13.76 7.48 -8.34
N ILE A 185 13.43 7.25 -7.07
CA ILE A 185 14.35 6.75 -6.03
C ILE A 185 13.85 5.43 -5.47
N GLU A 186 14.78 4.60 -4.99
CA GLU A 186 14.46 3.41 -4.20
C GLU A 186 14.32 3.79 -2.72
N ILE A 187 13.29 3.29 -2.08
CA ILE A 187 13.06 3.39 -0.64
C ILE A 187 13.47 2.07 0.00
N CYS A 188 14.48 2.11 0.85
CA CYS A 188 15.13 0.95 1.46
C CYS A 188 14.91 0.94 2.98
N PRO A 189 13.71 0.57 3.47
CA PRO A 189 13.42 0.55 4.89
C PRO A 189 14.16 -0.59 5.61
N ASN A 190 14.39 -0.41 6.91
CA ASN A 190 14.82 -1.48 7.80
C ASN A 190 13.65 -2.37 8.22
N GLU A 191 13.98 -3.56 8.75
CA GLU A 191 12.97 -4.44 9.38
C GLU A 191 12.25 -3.70 10.50
N GLY A 192 10.93 -3.67 10.44
CA GLY A 192 10.06 -3.00 11.42
C GLY A 192 9.65 -1.59 11.04
N ASP A 193 10.26 -0.97 10.04
CA ASP A 193 9.86 0.36 9.59
C ASP A 193 8.48 0.34 8.91
N LEU A 194 7.77 1.45 9.04
CA LEU A 194 6.51 1.71 8.36
C LEU A 194 6.73 2.80 7.30
N LEU A 195 6.62 2.42 6.04
CA LEU A 195 6.52 3.33 4.91
C LEU A 195 5.05 3.73 4.72
N ILE A 196 4.78 5.02 4.65
CA ILE A 196 3.47 5.58 4.29
C ILE A 196 3.63 6.32 2.99
N PHE A 197 2.75 6.09 2.02
CA PHE A 197 2.78 6.83 0.77
C PHE A 197 1.38 7.22 0.27
N ASN A 198 1.36 8.33 -0.48
CA ASN A 198 0.17 8.83 -1.13
C ASN A 198 -0.14 7.98 -2.37
N PRO A 199 -1.36 7.42 -2.52
CA PRO A 199 -1.72 6.57 -3.66
C PRO A 199 -1.65 7.29 -5.02
N MET A 200 -1.63 8.62 -5.03
CA MET A 200 -1.45 9.43 -6.25
C MET A 200 0.02 9.67 -6.62
N ALA A 201 0.97 9.33 -5.76
CA ALA A 201 2.38 9.38 -6.11
C ALA A 201 2.71 8.31 -7.15
N LEU A 202 3.45 8.69 -8.20
CA LEU A 202 3.93 7.75 -9.19
C LEU A 202 4.95 6.82 -8.56
N HIS A 203 4.65 5.53 -8.55
CA HIS A 203 5.49 4.54 -7.87
C HIS A 203 5.61 3.24 -8.67
N SER A 204 6.52 2.39 -8.23
CA SER A 204 6.83 1.08 -8.78
C SER A 204 7.51 0.22 -7.73
N ALA A 205 8.01 -0.95 -8.11
CA ALA A 205 8.98 -1.72 -7.36
C ALA A 205 10.11 -2.17 -8.28
N SER A 206 11.34 -2.20 -7.78
CA SER A 206 12.45 -2.82 -8.50
C SER A 206 12.31 -4.35 -8.51
N GLY A 207 12.98 -5.02 -9.43
CA GLY A 207 13.16 -6.46 -9.37
C GLY A 207 14.09 -6.82 -8.20
N ASN A 208 13.92 -8.02 -7.63
CA ASN A 208 14.81 -8.50 -6.58
C ASN A 208 16.09 -9.09 -7.17
N ALA A 209 17.17 -8.31 -7.13
CA ALA A 209 18.51 -8.70 -7.58
C ALA A 209 19.37 -9.32 -6.47
N THR A 210 18.83 -9.43 -5.25
CA THR A 210 19.53 -10.00 -4.09
C THR A 210 19.32 -11.52 -4.00
N ASP A 211 19.95 -12.16 -3.03
CA ASP A 211 19.78 -13.57 -2.71
C ASP A 211 18.72 -13.84 -1.64
N GLN A 212 18.11 -12.79 -1.09
CA GLN A 212 17.09 -12.88 -0.03
C GLN A 212 15.74 -12.37 -0.51
N PRO A 213 14.63 -13.01 -0.12
CA PRO A 213 13.30 -12.49 -0.42
C PRO A 213 12.99 -11.22 0.38
N ARG A 214 12.24 -10.30 -0.24
CA ARG A 214 11.62 -9.18 0.47
C ARG A 214 10.24 -9.57 0.93
N TYR A 215 9.92 -9.21 2.18
CA TYR A 215 8.58 -9.38 2.76
C TYR A 215 8.01 -8.03 3.18
N VAL A 216 6.77 -7.77 2.79
CA VAL A 216 6.02 -6.59 3.23
C VAL A 216 4.58 -6.95 3.57
N TYR A 217 4.00 -6.17 4.49
CA TYR A 217 2.59 -6.19 4.80
C TYR A 217 2.00 -4.81 4.53
N PHE A 218 0.99 -4.77 3.66
CA PHE A 218 0.20 -3.57 3.40
C PHE A 218 -1.04 -3.58 4.28
N THR A 219 -1.35 -2.42 4.85
CA THR A 219 -2.66 -2.13 5.41
C THR A 219 -3.08 -0.74 4.97
N SER A 220 -4.35 -0.58 4.64
CA SER A 220 -4.90 0.71 4.26
C SER A 220 -6.25 0.89 4.90
N TYR A 221 -6.51 2.10 5.36
CA TYR A 221 -7.80 2.49 5.89
C TYR A 221 -8.41 3.55 5.00
N PHE A 222 -9.73 3.54 4.95
CA PHE A 222 -10.53 4.42 4.13
C PHE A 222 -11.41 5.30 5.00
N ASP A 223 -11.50 6.59 4.64
CA ASP A 223 -12.41 7.54 5.26
C ASP A 223 -13.79 7.46 4.60
N THR A 224 -14.80 7.03 5.35
CA THR A 224 -16.18 6.86 4.85
C THR A 224 -16.95 8.17 4.71
N SER A 225 -16.42 9.30 5.14
CA SER A 225 -17.05 10.60 4.96
C SER A 225 -17.18 11.00 3.48
N ALA A 226 -16.29 10.46 2.61
CA ALA A 226 -16.41 10.57 1.16
C ALA A 226 -17.49 9.61 0.62
N THR A 227 -18.77 9.96 0.83
CA THR A 227 -19.94 9.07 0.64
C THR A 227 -20.06 8.49 -0.77
N GLU A 228 -19.82 9.29 -1.82
CA GLU A 228 -19.92 8.77 -3.21
C GLU A 228 -18.88 7.70 -3.48
N LEU A 229 -17.65 7.96 -3.03
CA LEU A 229 -16.55 7.04 -3.16
C LEU A 229 -16.77 5.77 -2.33
N TRP A 230 -17.26 5.91 -1.11
CA TRP A 230 -17.67 4.81 -0.25
C TRP A 230 -18.66 3.88 -0.95
N ASN A 231 -19.73 4.45 -1.54
CA ASN A 231 -20.73 3.66 -2.26
C ASN A 231 -20.16 2.95 -3.49
N ALA A 232 -19.31 3.63 -4.28
CA ALA A 232 -18.68 3.03 -5.45
C ALA A 232 -17.76 1.84 -5.09
N LEU A 233 -16.98 1.96 -4.00
CA LEU A 233 -16.13 0.87 -3.52
C LEU A 233 -16.95 -0.32 -3.03
N ARG A 234 -17.99 -0.05 -2.27
CA ARG A 234 -18.88 -1.05 -1.70
C ARG A 234 -19.55 -1.91 -2.78
N GLU A 235 -19.99 -1.30 -3.88
CA GLU A 235 -20.64 -2.00 -4.97
C GLU A 235 -19.69 -2.80 -5.85
N THR A 236 -18.45 -2.33 -6.02
CA THR A 236 -17.54 -2.89 -7.02
C THR A 236 -16.46 -3.79 -6.44
N LYS A 237 -15.76 -3.32 -5.41
CA LYS A 237 -14.53 -3.96 -4.92
C LYS A 237 -14.74 -4.80 -3.67
N TYR A 238 -15.68 -4.42 -2.81
CA TYR A 238 -15.86 -4.99 -1.47
C TYR A 238 -17.24 -5.60 -1.27
N ARG A 239 -17.88 -6.00 -2.33
CA ARG A 239 -19.19 -6.62 -2.33
C ARG A 239 -19.31 -7.79 -1.36
N ASP A 240 -18.28 -8.62 -1.29
CA ASP A 240 -18.27 -9.82 -0.46
C ASP A 240 -17.71 -9.56 0.96
N GLY A 241 -17.16 -8.36 1.20
CA GLY A 241 -16.65 -7.94 2.51
C GLY A 241 -15.47 -8.78 3.02
N PHE A 242 -15.28 -8.74 4.34
CA PHE A 242 -14.32 -9.57 5.05
C PHE A 242 -15.00 -10.81 5.62
N PRO A 243 -14.29 -11.96 5.77
CA PRO A 243 -14.88 -13.18 6.29
C PRO A 243 -15.39 -13.02 7.74
N ASP A 244 -16.47 -13.73 8.07
CA ASP A 244 -17.06 -13.67 9.40
C ASP A 244 -16.07 -14.12 10.47
N GLU A 245 -15.22 -15.10 10.18
CA GLU A 245 -14.18 -15.56 11.11
C GLU A 245 -13.21 -14.45 11.52
N LEU A 246 -12.84 -13.56 10.60
CA LEU A 246 -11.99 -12.40 10.91
C LEU A 246 -12.75 -11.40 11.79
N ARG A 247 -14.03 -11.17 11.48
CA ARG A 247 -14.88 -10.28 12.26
C ARG A 247 -15.10 -10.79 13.69
N GLU A 248 -15.29 -12.09 13.87
CA GLU A 248 -15.48 -12.72 15.18
C GLU A 248 -14.23 -12.65 16.06
N GLN A 249 -13.04 -12.66 15.47
CA GLN A 249 -11.77 -12.52 16.16
C GLN A 249 -11.48 -11.09 16.66
N LEU A 250 -12.19 -10.08 16.12
CA LEU A 250 -12.00 -8.70 16.55
C LEU A 250 -12.85 -8.35 17.77
N PRO A 251 -12.34 -7.49 18.67
CA PRO A 251 -13.14 -6.81 19.69
C PRO A 251 -14.37 -6.14 19.04
N GLU A 252 -15.48 -6.08 19.79
CA GLU A 252 -16.74 -5.57 19.27
C GLU A 252 -16.62 -4.15 18.70
N GLU A 253 -15.88 -3.29 19.40
CA GLU A 253 -15.63 -1.91 19.01
C GLU A 253 -14.80 -1.75 17.71
N LEU A 254 -14.13 -2.80 17.24
CA LEU A 254 -13.35 -2.78 15.98
C LEU A 254 -14.08 -3.42 14.79
N ARG A 255 -15.14 -4.17 15.05
CA ARG A 255 -15.94 -4.81 14.00
C ARG A 255 -16.48 -3.83 12.95
N PRO A 256 -16.84 -2.57 13.31
CA PRO A 256 -17.21 -1.58 12.31
C PRO A 256 -16.15 -1.31 11.24
N LEU A 257 -14.86 -1.52 11.52
CA LEU A 257 -13.80 -1.39 10.52
C LEU A 257 -13.97 -2.34 9.32
N LEU A 258 -14.65 -3.47 9.51
CA LEU A 258 -14.89 -4.49 8.49
C LEU A 258 -16.29 -4.41 7.85
N GLN A 259 -17.09 -3.39 8.20
CA GLN A 259 -18.44 -3.21 7.65
C GLN A 259 -18.38 -2.36 6.38
N TRP A 260 -18.68 -2.98 5.26
CA TRP A 260 -18.71 -2.33 3.95
C TRP A 260 -20.12 -2.30 3.36
#